data_306690e263ad8590154c9d29097a9e2f
#
_entry.id   306690e263ad8590154c9d29097a9e2f
#
_cell.length_a   1.000
_cell.length_b   1.000
_cell.length_c   1.000
_cell.angle_alpha   90.00
_cell.angle_beta   90.00
_cell.angle_gamma   90.00
#
_symmetry.space_group_name_H-M   'P 1'
#
loop_
_entity.id
_entity.type
_entity.pdbx_description
1 polymer ?
#
loop_
_entity_poly.entity_id
_entity_poly.type
_entity_poly.pdbx_seq_one_letter_code
_entity_poly.pdbx_strand_id
1 'polypeptide(L)'
;MLIEDKIWPRPLGRQGAKLVVEREPAILRCRAAVEACRDAGILLLARTDARVSRGFDEALARIREFVAAGADILFLDSPQSEEEMRTFIEACDGKPALAVTSPAGKHFMPADAELERIGIRIVVYPQDILAASVRAMRDALAGMKGGPKPPMATPAELATAIRIAEYLSQDSRRPDPN
;
A
#
# COMPACT_ATOMS: atom_id res chain seq x y z
N MET A 1 10.54 4.35 -4.37
CA MET A 1 11.05 3.16 -3.59
C MET A 1 10.38 3.14 -2.22
N LEU A 2 10.16 1.97 -1.62
CA LEU A 2 9.69 1.85 -0.22
C LEU A 2 10.75 1.17 0.62
N ILE A 3 11.02 1.70 1.82
CA ILE A 3 11.85 1.08 2.85
C ILE A 3 11.07 0.96 4.16
N GLU A 4 11.30 -0.10 4.92
CA GLU A 4 10.67 -0.32 6.21
C GLU A 4 11.71 -0.69 7.28
N ASP A 5 11.38 -0.41 8.54
CA ASP A 5 12.24 -0.67 9.69
C ASP A 5 12.11 -2.10 10.27
N LYS A 6 11.42 -3.00 9.59
CA LYS A 6 11.25 -4.38 10.01
C LYS A 6 12.55 -5.16 10.06
N ILE A 7 12.57 -6.15 10.96
CA ILE A 7 13.61 -7.18 11.02
C ILE A 7 13.38 -8.17 9.87
N TRP A 8 14.41 -8.39 9.05
CA TRP A 8 14.46 -9.38 7.98
C TRP A 8 15.67 -10.31 8.11
N PRO A 9 15.53 -11.60 7.78
CA PRO A 9 14.29 -12.33 7.49
C PRO A 9 13.35 -12.37 8.70
N ARG A 10 12.05 -12.55 8.47
CA ARG A 10 11.09 -12.65 9.57
C ARG A 10 11.42 -13.89 10.42
N PRO A 11 11.51 -13.78 11.76
CA PRO A 11 11.80 -14.92 12.62
C PRO A 11 10.74 -16.03 12.45
N LEU A 12 11.20 -17.27 12.29
CA LEU A 12 10.33 -18.45 12.22
C LEU A 12 9.43 -18.52 13.48
N GLY A 13 8.17 -18.90 13.29
CA GLY A 13 7.19 -19.00 14.39
C GLY A 13 6.61 -17.66 14.87
N ARG A 14 7.08 -16.55 14.38
CA ARG A 14 6.56 -15.20 14.68
C ARG A 14 5.93 -14.54 13.44
N GLN A 15 5.25 -15.34 12.63
CA GLN A 15 4.51 -14.83 11.48
C GLN A 15 3.42 -13.86 11.97
N GLY A 16 3.44 -12.64 11.43
CA GLY A 16 2.54 -11.56 11.85
C GLY A 16 3.08 -10.65 12.96
N ALA A 17 4.16 -11.01 13.67
CA ALA A 17 4.82 -10.09 14.58
C ALA A 17 5.51 -8.95 13.81
N LYS A 18 5.16 -7.71 14.15
CA LYS A 18 5.76 -6.52 13.56
C LYS A 18 7.01 -6.11 14.35
N LEU A 19 8.04 -6.95 14.33
CA LEU A 19 9.31 -6.68 14.98
C LEU A 19 10.12 -5.71 14.13
N VAL A 20 10.65 -4.68 14.77
CA VAL A 20 11.47 -3.64 14.12
C VAL A 20 12.91 -3.66 14.67
N VAL A 21 13.84 -3.23 13.84
CA VAL A 21 15.22 -2.98 14.28
C VAL A 21 15.27 -1.81 15.26
N GLU A 22 16.37 -1.66 15.98
CA GLU A 22 16.58 -0.49 16.83
C GLU A 22 16.52 0.80 16.01
N ARG A 23 16.26 1.94 16.68
CA ARG A 23 16.02 3.21 16.01
C ARG A 23 17.19 3.65 15.13
N GLU A 24 18.42 3.61 15.67
CA GLU A 24 19.60 4.04 14.93
C GLU A 24 19.83 3.26 13.63
N PRO A 25 19.83 1.92 13.60
CA PRO A 25 19.89 1.15 12.35
C PRO A 25 18.75 1.47 11.36
N ALA A 26 17.53 1.77 11.85
CA ALA A 26 16.42 2.15 10.98
C ALA A 26 16.69 3.49 10.27
N ILE A 27 17.23 4.47 11.02
CA ILE A 27 17.57 5.78 10.48
C ILE A 27 18.73 5.70 9.48
N LEU A 28 19.77 4.91 9.79
CA LEU A 28 20.91 4.68 8.87
C LEU A 28 20.42 4.07 7.54
N ARG A 29 19.52 3.07 7.60
CA ARG A 29 18.90 2.50 6.39
C ARG A 29 18.12 3.56 5.60
N CYS A 30 17.36 4.40 6.29
CA CYS A 30 16.59 5.47 5.64
C CYS A 30 17.52 6.47 4.93
N ARG A 31 18.60 6.91 5.57
CA ARG A 31 19.59 7.83 4.98
C ARG A 31 20.23 7.25 3.73
N ALA A 32 20.71 6.00 3.79
CA ALA A 32 21.29 5.31 2.64
C ALA A 32 20.29 5.19 1.48
N ALA A 33 19.01 4.91 1.80
CA ALA A 33 17.95 4.83 0.80
C ALA A 33 17.63 6.22 0.19
N VAL A 34 17.64 7.30 0.99
CA VAL A 34 17.47 8.68 0.51
C VAL A 34 18.57 9.04 -0.52
N GLU A 35 19.82 8.75 -0.20
CA GLU A 35 20.94 9.01 -1.14
C GLU A 35 20.75 8.26 -2.45
N ALA A 36 20.49 6.95 -2.39
CA ALA A 36 20.28 6.13 -3.58
C ALA A 36 19.06 6.57 -4.41
N CYS A 37 17.96 6.98 -3.76
CA CYS A 37 16.78 7.49 -4.45
C CYS A 37 17.04 8.83 -5.13
N ARG A 38 17.78 9.72 -4.48
CA ARG A 38 18.16 11.03 -5.04
C ARG A 38 18.99 10.86 -6.29
N ASP A 39 19.99 9.99 -6.26
CA ASP A 39 20.86 9.70 -7.39
C ASP A 39 20.08 9.08 -8.57
N ALA A 40 19.08 8.25 -8.26
CA ALA A 40 18.22 7.63 -9.26
C ALA A 40 17.05 8.51 -9.74
N GLY A 41 16.82 9.68 -9.13
CA GLY A 41 15.69 10.56 -9.47
C GLY A 41 14.32 9.98 -9.12
N ILE A 42 14.23 9.16 -8.05
CA ILE A 42 12.97 8.53 -7.59
C ILE A 42 12.64 8.93 -6.16
N LEU A 43 11.34 8.91 -5.80
CA LEU A 43 10.88 9.23 -4.44
C LEU A 43 11.09 8.07 -3.49
N LEU A 44 11.46 8.39 -2.22
CA LEU A 44 11.52 7.44 -1.12
C LEU A 44 10.29 7.55 -0.23
N LEU A 45 9.60 6.42 -0.05
CA LEU A 45 8.60 6.21 0.99
C LEU A 45 9.25 5.48 2.17
N ALA A 46 9.26 6.14 3.35
CA ALA A 46 9.76 5.54 4.57
C ALA A 46 8.61 5.10 5.48
N ARG A 47 8.61 3.81 5.85
CA ARG A 47 7.60 3.17 6.69
C ARG A 47 8.17 2.78 8.03
N THR A 48 7.41 3.01 9.10
CA THR A 48 7.67 2.40 10.41
C THR A 48 6.55 1.44 10.81
N ASP A 49 6.93 0.27 11.31
CA ASP A 49 6.06 -0.73 11.94
C ASP A 49 6.18 -0.71 13.48
N ALA A 50 6.86 0.28 14.05
CA ALA A 50 7.16 0.37 15.47
C ALA A 50 5.93 0.52 16.36
N ARG A 51 4.79 1.05 15.83
CA ARG A 51 3.56 1.30 16.60
C ARG A 51 3.11 0.09 17.43
N VAL A 52 3.13 -1.09 16.82
CA VAL A 52 2.63 -2.32 17.45
C VAL A 52 3.62 -2.90 18.46
N SER A 53 4.92 -2.85 18.17
CA SER A 53 5.95 -3.54 18.97
C SER A 53 6.69 -2.63 19.96
N ARG A 54 6.68 -1.32 19.74
CA ARG A 54 7.44 -0.34 20.54
C ARG A 54 6.59 0.82 21.08
N GLY A 55 5.33 0.92 20.65
CA GLY A 55 4.41 1.99 21.04
C GLY A 55 4.38 3.17 20.08
N PHE A 56 3.41 4.07 20.29
CA PHE A 56 3.14 5.18 19.38
C PHE A 56 4.24 6.26 19.44
N ASP A 57 4.72 6.59 20.62
CA ASP A 57 5.77 7.63 20.81
C ASP A 57 7.06 7.25 20.08
N GLU A 58 7.45 5.98 20.13
CA GLU A 58 8.61 5.48 19.40
C GLU A 58 8.39 5.53 17.89
N ALA A 59 7.20 5.19 17.42
CA ALA A 59 6.87 5.29 16.00
C ALA A 59 6.91 6.74 15.51
N LEU A 60 6.38 7.70 16.29
CA LEU A 60 6.47 9.13 15.96
C LEU A 60 7.90 9.64 15.95
N ALA A 61 8.72 9.22 16.92
CA ALA A 61 10.13 9.58 16.94
C ALA A 61 10.84 9.12 15.65
N ARG A 62 10.56 7.90 15.18
CA ARG A 62 11.10 7.39 13.90
C ARG A 62 10.60 8.19 12.70
N ILE A 63 9.31 8.54 12.64
CA ILE A 63 8.77 9.37 11.57
C ILE A 63 9.51 10.71 11.49
N ARG A 64 9.70 11.41 12.61
CA ARG A 64 10.46 12.67 12.63
C ARG A 64 11.90 12.50 12.14
N GLU A 65 12.56 11.43 12.53
CA GLU A 65 13.90 11.10 12.06
C GLU A 65 13.95 10.75 10.56
N PHE A 66 12.92 10.07 10.03
CA PHE A 66 12.81 9.80 8.58
C PHE A 66 12.58 11.08 7.78
N VAL A 67 11.78 12.02 8.32
CA VAL A 67 11.63 13.37 7.76
C VAL A 67 12.97 14.08 7.73
N ALA A 68 13.68 14.11 8.85
CA ALA A 68 15.01 14.74 8.98
C ALA A 68 16.07 14.07 8.08
N ALA A 69 15.96 12.76 7.85
CA ALA A 69 16.81 12.02 6.91
C ALA A 69 16.54 12.38 5.44
N GLY A 70 15.38 12.97 5.13
CA GLY A 70 15.03 13.40 3.77
C GLY A 70 14.06 12.48 3.03
N ALA A 71 13.35 11.57 3.72
CA ALA A 71 12.28 10.79 3.09
C ALA A 71 11.22 11.71 2.46
N ASP A 72 10.67 11.32 1.30
CA ASP A 72 9.70 12.12 0.55
C ASP A 72 8.26 11.85 0.98
N ILE A 73 7.93 10.60 1.36
CA ILE A 73 6.61 10.14 1.74
C ILE A 73 6.73 9.33 3.03
N LEU A 74 5.81 9.53 3.98
CA LEU A 74 5.82 8.85 5.27
C LEU A 74 4.66 7.85 5.39
N PHE A 75 4.92 6.74 6.07
CA PHE A 75 3.90 5.74 6.35
C PHE A 75 4.04 5.20 7.77
N LEU A 76 3.02 5.43 8.59
CA LEU A 76 2.85 4.81 9.91
C LEU A 76 1.96 3.58 9.77
N ASP A 77 2.50 2.40 10.03
CA ASP A 77 1.71 1.17 10.00
C ASP A 77 0.89 1.00 11.28
N SER A 78 -0.37 0.59 11.12
CA SER A 78 -1.30 0.24 12.20
C SER A 78 -1.60 1.35 13.22
N PRO A 79 -1.98 2.56 12.81
CA PRO A 79 -2.54 3.54 13.75
C PRO A 79 -3.80 2.96 14.41
N GLN A 80 -4.10 3.37 15.64
CA GLN A 80 -5.21 2.82 16.43
C GLN A 80 -6.39 3.79 16.60
N SER A 81 -6.20 5.06 16.26
CA SER A 81 -7.24 6.09 16.38
C SER A 81 -7.04 7.23 15.39
N GLU A 82 -8.07 8.07 15.24
CA GLU A 82 -7.96 9.31 14.48
C GLU A 82 -6.94 10.26 15.07
N GLU A 83 -6.86 10.35 16.40
CA GLU A 83 -5.89 11.18 17.10
C GLU A 83 -4.44 10.78 16.76
N GLU A 84 -4.15 9.47 16.76
CA GLU A 84 -2.84 8.97 16.33
C GLU A 84 -2.54 9.34 14.87
N MET A 85 -3.54 9.26 13.98
CA MET A 85 -3.36 9.67 12.58
C MET A 85 -3.07 11.18 12.45
N ARG A 86 -3.80 12.03 13.20
CA ARG A 86 -3.56 13.48 13.19
C ARG A 86 -2.15 13.83 13.70
N THR A 87 -1.76 13.24 14.82
CA THR A 87 -0.42 13.44 15.39
C THR A 87 0.69 12.92 14.44
N PHE A 88 0.42 11.83 13.71
CA PHE A 88 1.31 11.35 12.65
C PHE A 88 1.44 12.36 11.51
N ILE A 89 0.32 12.96 11.04
CA ILE A 89 0.36 13.99 9.99
C ILE A 89 1.19 15.19 10.42
N GLU A 90 1.03 15.64 11.67
CA GLU A 90 1.86 16.72 12.25
C GLU A 90 3.34 16.34 12.25
N ALA A 91 3.66 15.09 12.60
CA ALA A 91 5.05 14.61 12.61
C ALA A 91 5.66 14.48 11.20
N CYS A 92 4.85 14.42 10.14
CA CYS A 92 5.31 14.42 8.75
C CYS A 92 5.85 15.77 8.27
N ASP A 93 5.67 16.84 9.01
CA ASP A 93 6.19 18.18 8.70
C ASP A 93 5.91 18.63 7.26
N GLY A 94 4.63 18.53 6.85
CA GLY A 94 4.15 18.91 5.52
C GLY A 94 4.47 17.92 4.40
N LYS A 95 5.19 16.85 4.64
CA LYS A 95 5.42 15.78 3.65
C LYS A 95 4.16 14.91 3.48
N PRO A 96 3.92 14.38 2.27
CA PRO A 96 2.80 13.48 2.02
C PRO A 96 2.82 12.26 2.95
N ALA A 97 1.65 11.96 3.53
CA ALA A 97 1.44 10.76 4.33
C ALA A 97 0.61 9.73 3.56
N LEU A 98 0.98 8.46 3.72
CA LEU A 98 0.31 7.31 3.12
C LEU A 98 -0.42 6.49 4.17
N ALA A 99 -1.62 6.03 3.83
CA ALA A 99 -2.38 5.04 4.57
C ALA A 99 -2.64 3.79 3.72
N VAL A 100 -2.73 2.64 4.38
CA VAL A 100 -3.03 1.35 3.73
C VAL A 100 -4.31 0.78 4.30
N THR A 101 -5.29 0.50 3.45
CA THR A 101 -6.55 -0.10 3.89
C THR A 101 -6.34 -1.55 4.37
N SER A 102 -7.16 -1.96 5.33
CA SER A 102 -7.15 -3.32 5.85
C SER A 102 -8.55 -3.93 5.78
N PRO A 103 -8.84 -4.77 4.77
CA PRO A 103 -10.15 -5.43 4.63
C PRO A 103 -10.54 -6.27 5.85
N ALA A 104 -9.56 -6.70 6.64
CA ALA A 104 -9.78 -7.50 7.84
C ALA A 104 -10.12 -6.69 9.10
N GLY A 105 -10.25 -5.36 9.01
CA GLY A 105 -10.61 -4.49 10.14
C GLY A 105 -9.62 -4.49 11.31
N LYS A 106 -8.36 -4.85 11.07
CA LYS A 106 -7.34 -5.01 12.12
C LYS A 106 -6.76 -3.70 12.63
N HIS A 107 -7.04 -2.58 11.98
CA HIS A 107 -6.48 -1.27 12.28
C HIS A 107 -7.56 -0.21 12.17
N PHE A 108 -7.38 0.92 12.86
CA PHE A 108 -8.22 2.07 12.65
C PHE A 108 -8.05 2.56 11.20
N MET A 109 -9.15 2.53 10.45
CA MET A 109 -9.16 2.94 9.05
C MET A 109 -10.52 3.58 8.74
N PRO A 110 -10.60 4.91 8.78
CA PRO A 110 -11.83 5.63 8.42
C PRO A 110 -12.07 5.60 6.91
N ALA A 111 -13.23 6.11 6.48
CA ALA A 111 -13.55 6.26 5.07
C ALA A 111 -12.61 7.26 4.38
N ASP A 112 -12.47 7.15 3.05
CA ASP A 112 -11.52 7.96 2.26
C ASP A 112 -11.69 9.47 2.45
N ALA A 113 -12.94 9.96 2.48
CA ALA A 113 -13.22 11.37 2.72
C ALA A 113 -12.72 11.85 4.10
N GLU A 114 -12.74 10.96 5.09
CA GLU A 114 -12.21 11.24 6.42
C GLU A 114 -10.68 11.19 6.44
N LEU A 115 -10.06 10.25 5.72
CA LEU A 115 -8.61 10.20 5.55
C LEU A 115 -8.09 11.49 4.90
N GLU A 116 -8.76 11.98 3.87
CA GLU A 116 -8.44 13.25 3.23
C GLU A 116 -8.56 14.43 4.21
N ARG A 117 -9.63 14.49 5.02
CA ARG A 117 -9.84 15.52 6.04
C ARG A 117 -8.78 15.49 7.15
N ILE A 118 -8.29 14.30 7.50
CA ILE A 118 -7.18 14.12 8.44
C ILE A 118 -5.86 14.64 7.86
N GLY A 119 -5.70 14.56 6.53
CA GLY A 119 -4.49 15.02 5.83
C GLY A 119 -3.69 13.91 5.14
N ILE A 120 -4.24 12.70 5.05
CA ILE A 120 -3.67 11.62 4.24
C ILE A 120 -3.76 12.01 2.75
N ARG A 121 -2.67 11.82 2.01
CA ARG A 121 -2.60 12.19 0.59
C ARG A 121 -2.56 10.99 -0.35
N ILE A 122 -2.20 9.82 0.16
CA ILE A 122 -2.09 8.59 -0.62
C ILE A 122 -2.79 7.48 0.15
N VAL A 123 -3.74 6.80 -0.51
CA VAL A 123 -4.42 5.62 0.05
C VAL A 123 -4.10 4.42 -0.83
N VAL A 124 -3.67 3.32 -0.22
CA VAL A 124 -3.35 2.06 -0.91
C VAL A 124 -4.33 0.97 -0.50
N TYR A 125 -4.89 0.29 -1.48
CA TYR A 125 -5.84 -0.83 -1.34
C TYR A 125 -5.14 -2.14 -1.74
N PRO A 126 -4.35 -2.77 -0.85
CA PRO A 126 -3.42 -3.81 -1.25
C PRO A 126 -4.09 -5.14 -1.61
N GLN A 127 -5.28 -5.41 -1.12
CA GLN A 127 -5.95 -6.69 -1.25
C GLN A 127 -7.38 -6.62 -1.82
N ASP A 128 -7.94 -5.44 -1.97
CA ASP A 128 -9.36 -5.26 -2.28
C ASP A 128 -9.73 -5.87 -3.63
N ILE A 129 -8.96 -5.56 -4.68
CA ILE A 129 -9.18 -6.12 -6.02
C ILE A 129 -8.95 -7.63 -6.02
N LEU A 130 -7.90 -8.11 -5.35
CA LEU A 130 -7.61 -9.54 -5.25
C LEU A 130 -8.73 -10.28 -4.51
N ALA A 131 -9.20 -9.75 -3.38
CA ALA A 131 -10.27 -10.34 -2.60
C ALA A 131 -11.59 -10.39 -3.40
N ALA A 132 -11.93 -9.32 -4.10
CA ALA A 132 -13.09 -9.26 -5.00
C ALA A 132 -12.95 -10.28 -6.14
N SER A 133 -11.78 -10.39 -6.76
CA SER A 133 -11.52 -11.35 -7.85
C SER A 133 -11.65 -12.79 -7.37
N VAL A 134 -11.06 -13.12 -6.23
CA VAL A 134 -11.17 -14.47 -5.63
C VAL A 134 -12.63 -14.81 -5.34
N ARG A 135 -13.39 -13.88 -4.79
CA ARG A 135 -14.82 -14.07 -4.53
C ARG A 135 -15.59 -14.30 -5.82
N ALA A 136 -15.41 -13.45 -6.83
CA ALA A 136 -16.08 -13.56 -8.12
C ALA A 136 -15.78 -14.90 -8.83
N MET A 137 -14.52 -15.34 -8.83
CA MET A 137 -14.13 -16.63 -9.37
C MET A 137 -14.80 -17.80 -8.64
N ARG A 138 -14.85 -17.77 -7.31
CA ARG A 138 -15.53 -18.83 -6.52
C ARG A 138 -17.02 -18.89 -6.79
N ASP A 139 -17.70 -17.74 -6.90
CA ASP A 139 -19.12 -17.66 -7.19
C ASP A 139 -19.42 -18.15 -8.61
N ALA A 140 -18.59 -17.82 -9.60
CA ALA A 140 -18.71 -18.34 -10.95
C ALA A 140 -18.56 -19.87 -11.01
N LEU A 141 -17.57 -20.43 -10.32
CA LEU A 141 -17.37 -21.88 -10.24
C LEU A 141 -18.55 -22.59 -9.54
N ALA A 142 -19.11 -21.99 -8.49
CA ALA A 142 -20.31 -22.52 -7.83
C ALA A 142 -21.52 -22.51 -8.77
N GLY A 143 -21.71 -21.45 -9.54
CA GLY A 143 -22.75 -21.34 -10.56
C GLY A 143 -22.62 -22.41 -11.67
N MET A 144 -21.40 -22.73 -12.10
CA MET A 144 -21.15 -23.81 -13.08
C MET A 144 -21.48 -25.19 -12.54
N LYS A 145 -21.46 -25.39 -11.22
CA LYS A 145 -21.86 -26.63 -10.55
C LYS A 145 -23.35 -26.70 -10.17
N GLY A 146 -24.18 -25.83 -10.74
CA GLY A 146 -25.64 -25.80 -10.50
C GLY A 146 -26.06 -24.85 -9.36
N GLY A 147 -25.15 -24.06 -8.79
CA GLY A 147 -25.48 -22.97 -7.88
C GLY A 147 -26.03 -21.72 -8.57
N PRO A 148 -26.35 -20.66 -7.81
CA PRO A 148 -26.80 -19.41 -8.39
C PRO A 148 -25.71 -18.79 -9.30
N LYS A 149 -26.11 -18.28 -10.45
CA LYS A 149 -25.19 -17.58 -11.37
C LYS A 149 -24.89 -16.19 -10.82
N PRO A 150 -23.61 -15.84 -10.63
CA PRO A 150 -23.25 -14.48 -10.22
C PRO A 150 -23.45 -13.48 -11.37
N PRO A 151 -23.48 -12.16 -11.07
CA PRO A 151 -23.35 -11.15 -12.11
C PRO A 151 -22.11 -11.37 -12.97
N MET A 152 -22.27 -11.28 -14.28
CA MET A 152 -21.19 -11.47 -15.25
C MET A 152 -20.96 -10.17 -16.01
N ALA A 153 -19.70 -9.89 -16.35
CA ALA A 153 -19.40 -8.80 -17.27
C ALA A 153 -20.05 -9.05 -18.64
N THR A 154 -20.60 -8.00 -19.22
CA THR A 154 -21.16 -8.04 -20.57
C THR A 154 -20.05 -8.20 -21.63
N PRO A 155 -20.35 -8.66 -22.85
CA PRO A 155 -19.38 -8.69 -23.93
C PRO A 155 -18.72 -7.32 -24.20
N ALA A 156 -19.46 -6.23 -24.07
CA ALA A 156 -18.94 -4.87 -24.27
C ALA A 156 -17.95 -4.46 -23.16
N GLU A 157 -18.25 -4.78 -21.88
CA GLU A 157 -17.33 -4.55 -20.77
C GLU A 157 -16.05 -5.39 -20.91
N LEU A 158 -16.17 -6.65 -21.31
CA LEU A 158 -15.00 -7.49 -21.59
C LEU A 158 -14.16 -6.94 -22.73
N ALA A 159 -14.79 -6.56 -23.86
CA ALA A 159 -14.08 -5.96 -24.99
C ALA A 159 -13.32 -4.68 -24.60
N THR A 160 -13.90 -3.85 -23.73
CA THR A 160 -13.27 -2.68 -23.19
C THR A 160 -12.08 -3.04 -22.27
N ALA A 161 -12.28 -3.98 -21.35
CA ALA A 161 -11.26 -4.40 -20.38
C ALA A 161 -10.01 -4.99 -21.04
N ILE A 162 -10.17 -5.76 -22.13
CA ILE A 162 -9.06 -6.34 -22.91
C ILE A 162 -8.55 -5.44 -24.02
N ARG A 163 -9.09 -4.21 -24.16
CA ARG A 163 -8.70 -3.21 -25.17
C ARG A 163 -8.74 -3.76 -26.61
N ILE A 164 -9.79 -4.53 -26.94
CA ILE A 164 -9.86 -5.25 -28.22
C ILE A 164 -9.82 -4.30 -29.44
N ALA A 165 -10.41 -3.10 -29.33
CA ALA A 165 -10.39 -2.12 -30.41
C ALA A 165 -8.96 -1.65 -30.73
N GLU A 166 -8.12 -1.46 -29.71
CA GLU A 166 -6.71 -1.08 -29.90
C GLU A 166 -5.91 -2.23 -30.51
N TYR A 167 -6.15 -3.47 -30.05
CA TYR A 167 -5.52 -4.66 -30.61
C TYR A 167 -5.84 -4.79 -32.10
N LEU A 168 -7.11 -4.71 -32.48
CA LEU A 168 -7.53 -4.80 -33.87
C LEU A 168 -6.97 -3.65 -34.74
N SER A 169 -6.86 -2.44 -34.19
CA SER A 169 -6.25 -1.32 -34.90
C SER A 169 -4.75 -1.50 -35.16
N GLN A 170 -4.06 -2.25 -34.31
CA GLN A 170 -2.65 -2.59 -34.53
C GLN A 170 -2.48 -3.72 -35.53
N ASP A 171 -3.40 -4.68 -35.54
CA ASP A 171 -3.38 -5.81 -36.46
C ASP A 171 -3.60 -5.36 -37.90
N SER A 172 -4.48 -4.38 -38.15
CA SER A 172 -4.70 -3.77 -39.46
C SER A 172 -3.48 -3.00 -40.03
N ARG A 173 -2.44 -2.78 -39.24
CA ARG A 173 -1.16 -2.17 -39.65
C ARG A 173 -0.09 -3.21 -40.01
N ARG A 174 -0.35 -4.50 -39.81
CA ARG A 174 0.57 -5.55 -40.21
C ARG A 174 0.44 -5.73 -41.73
N PRO A 175 1.56 -5.77 -42.48
CA PRO A 175 1.50 -6.12 -43.89
C PRO A 175 0.95 -7.54 -44.03
N ASP A 176 0.13 -7.71 -45.06
CA ASP A 176 -0.44 -9.03 -45.42
C ASP A 176 0.70 -10.05 -45.58
N PRO A 177 0.64 -11.22 -44.95
CA PRO A 177 1.73 -12.20 -45.00
C PRO A 177 1.88 -12.94 -46.32
N ASN A 178 1.32 -12.42 -47.45
CA ASN A 178 1.47 -12.95 -48.79
C ASN A 178 2.44 -12.13 -49.65
#